data_b19fce562a6279740b3205bf97843532
#
_entry.id   b19fce562a6279740b3205bf97843532
#
_cell.length_a   1.000
_cell.length_b   1.000
_cell.length_c   1.000
_cell.angle_alpha   90.00
_cell.angle_beta   90.00
_cell.angle_gamma   90.00
#
_symmetry.space_group_name_H-M   'P 1'
#
loop_
_entity.id
_entity.type
_entity.pdbx_description
1 polymer ?
#
loop_
_entity_poly.entity_id
_entity_poly.type
_entity_poly.pdbx_seq_one_letter_code
_entity_poly.pdbx_strand_id
1 'polypeptide(L)'
;MILRALAACLALAALPGAAGAQTAMQLFSVPKTPTAPPTYSIGGASRGCLAGGEQLPQSGPTWQAMRLSRNHHWGNPATIDFIEDLSRAATGFGWRGLYVGDIAQARGGPVKGHASHQTGLDADIWITPPSRLDLSVGERERVGAISVLAADQRHVNANWTPSHAALIEAAARDPRVERIFITAPVKLALCADAKRSDAAWLRKIRPWWDHTDHMHVRLKCPRGAPGCVDQTPIPPGDGCADAVWWVTEALKPPPPNAPKPKPVRPLRLADLPAQCTAVLQAR
;
A
#
# COMPACT_ATOMS: atom_id res chain seq x y z
N MET A 1 -48.46 66.66 15.40
CA MET A 1 -48.04 65.77 14.28
C MET A 1 -46.85 64.97 14.72
N ILE A 2 -47.02 63.68 15.04
CA ILE A 2 -45.93 62.83 15.54
C ILE A 2 -45.66 61.80 14.41
N LEU A 3 -44.50 61.94 13.72
CA LEU A 3 -44.03 60.94 12.77
C LEU A 3 -43.49 59.71 13.52
N ARG A 4 -44.10 58.56 13.28
CA ARG A 4 -43.55 57.24 13.67
C ARG A 4 -42.68 56.72 12.56
N ALA A 5 -41.37 56.56 12.86
CA ALA A 5 -40.43 55.86 11.97
C ALA A 5 -40.53 54.36 12.20
N LEU A 6 -40.94 53.59 11.18
CA LEU A 6 -40.84 52.10 11.19
C LEU A 6 -39.40 51.71 10.82
N ALA A 7 -38.69 51.08 11.78
CA ALA A 7 -37.43 50.42 11.49
C ALA A 7 -37.73 48.99 11.00
N ALA A 8 -37.43 48.71 9.71
CA ALA A 8 -37.52 47.38 9.15
C ALA A 8 -36.21 46.63 9.48
N CYS A 9 -36.27 45.61 10.38
CA CYS A 9 -35.19 44.69 10.59
C CYS A 9 -35.12 43.67 9.45
N LEU A 10 -34.13 43.79 8.57
CA LEU A 10 -33.76 42.75 7.61
C LEU A 10 -33.05 41.62 8.40
N ALA A 11 -33.75 40.48 8.57
CA ALA A 11 -33.13 39.26 9.03
C ALA A 11 -32.37 38.64 7.85
N LEU A 12 -31.02 38.70 7.86
CA LEU A 12 -30.18 37.91 6.96
C LEU A 12 -30.31 36.43 7.38
N ALA A 13 -31.05 35.66 6.60
CA ALA A 13 -31.03 34.21 6.68
C ALA A 13 -29.66 33.71 6.15
N ALA A 14 -28.77 33.31 7.05
CA ALA A 14 -27.54 32.61 6.70
C ALA A 14 -27.92 31.24 6.09
N LEU A 15 -27.77 31.12 4.77
CA LEU A 15 -27.88 29.82 4.11
C LEU A 15 -26.79 28.91 4.67
N PRO A 16 -27.14 27.70 5.15
CA PRO A 16 -26.11 26.74 5.56
C PRO A 16 -25.30 26.40 4.31
N GLY A 17 -24.03 26.80 4.31
CA GLY A 17 -23.09 26.39 3.29
C GLY A 17 -23.13 24.86 3.18
N ALA A 18 -23.33 24.34 1.97
CA ALA A 18 -23.31 22.89 1.73
C ALA A 18 -21.91 22.37 2.14
N ALA A 19 -21.80 21.87 3.36
CA ALA A 19 -20.62 21.15 3.81
C ALA A 19 -20.47 19.97 2.85
N GLY A 20 -19.48 20.04 1.96
CA GLY A 20 -19.20 18.97 0.99
C GLY A 20 -19.10 17.65 1.74
N ALA A 21 -19.80 16.61 1.27
CA ALA A 21 -19.81 15.30 1.90
C ALA A 21 -18.35 14.80 2.06
N GLN A 22 -17.99 14.39 3.28
CA GLN A 22 -16.65 13.87 3.59
C GLN A 22 -16.28 12.70 2.67
N THR A 23 -15.03 12.67 2.25
CA THR A 23 -14.48 11.54 1.49
C THR A 23 -14.32 10.31 2.38
N ALA A 24 -14.34 9.11 1.78
CA ALA A 24 -14.09 7.88 2.52
C ALA A 24 -12.72 7.92 3.23
N MET A 25 -11.70 8.51 2.61
CA MET A 25 -10.37 8.69 3.22
C MET A 25 -10.44 9.54 4.50
N GLN A 26 -11.17 10.66 4.49
CA GLN A 26 -11.35 11.49 5.68
C GLN A 26 -12.07 10.73 6.79
N LEU A 27 -13.09 9.94 6.46
CA LEU A 27 -13.85 9.14 7.43
C LEU A 27 -13.00 8.03 8.06
N PHE A 28 -12.28 7.24 7.24
CA PHE A 28 -11.47 6.12 7.72
C PHE A 28 -10.18 6.55 8.43
N SER A 29 -9.74 7.79 8.27
CA SER A 29 -8.58 8.32 9.02
C SER A 29 -8.88 8.65 10.48
N VAL A 30 -10.14 8.70 10.88
CA VAL A 30 -10.58 9.08 12.25
C VAL A 30 -10.39 7.93 13.25
N PRO A 31 -10.89 6.69 13.01
CA PRO A 31 -10.72 5.59 13.96
C PRO A 31 -9.24 5.21 14.12
N LYS A 32 -8.77 5.11 15.38
CA LYS A 32 -7.38 4.73 15.71
C LYS A 32 -7.25 3.28 16.17
N THR A 33 -8.37 2.61 16.41
CA THR A 33 -8.46 1.24 16.88
C THR A 33 -9.28 0.38 15.91
N PRO A 34 -9.01 -0.92 15.81
CA PRO A 34 -9.80 -1.82 14.98
C PRO A 34 -11.21 -2.02 15.56
N THR A 35 -12.08 -2.66 14.81
CA THR A 35 -13.30 -3.24 15.36
C THR A 35 -12.99 -4.50 16.17
N ALA A 36 -13.94 -5.00 16.93
CA ALA A 36 -13.81 -6.30 17.59
C ALA A 36 -13.58 -7.45 16.57
N PRO A 37 -12.87 -8.53 16.94
CA PRO A 37 -12.75 -9.74 16.13
C PRO A 37 -14.13 -10.35 15.80
N PRO A 38 -14.22 -11.20 14.76
CA PRO A 38 -13.14 -11.75 13.96
C PRO A 38 -12.66 -10.81 12.84
N THR A 39 -11.47 -11.12 12.27
CA THR A 39 -10.88 -10.32 11.20
C THR A 39 -11.49 -10.65 9.84
N TYR A 40 -11.89 -9.61 9.10
CA TYR A 40 -12.35 -9.71 7.71
C TYR A 40 -11.74 -8.62 6.85
N SER A 41 -11.11 -9.03 5.75
CA SER A 41 -10.78 -8.17 4.63
C SER A 41 -12.01 -8.06 3.74
N ILE A 42 -12.54 -6.87 3.52
CA ILE A 42 -13.81 -6.64 2.82
C ILE A 42 -13.58 -5.81 1.57
N GLY A 43 -14.06 -6.27 0.43
CA GLY A 43 -13.85 -5.64 -0.87
C GLY A 43 -12.48 -5.95 -1.47
N GLY A 44 -12.09 -5.14 -2.45
CA GLY A 44 -10.78 -5.24 -3.11
C GLY A 44 -9.78 -4.24 -2.56
N ALA A 45 -8.52 -4.40 -2.92
CA ALA A 45 -7.38 -3.63 -2.40
C ALA A 45 -7.53 -2.11 -2.48
N SER A 46 -8.24 -1.58 -3.49
CA SER A 46 -8.45 -0.14 -3.72
C SER A 46 -9.89 0.33 -3.47
N ARG A 47 -10.78 -0.57 -3.05
CA ARG A 47 -12.17 -0.29 -2.66
C ARG A 47 -12.60 -1.29 -1.60
N GLY A 48 -12.17 -1.08 -0.37
CA GLY A 48 -12.42 -2.01 0.70
C GLY A 48 -12.24 -1.40 2.08
N CYS A 49 -12.31 -2.27 3.09
CA CYS A 49 -12.05 -1.95 4.49
C CYS A 49 -11.61 -3.20 5.24
N LEU A 50 -11.21 -3.03 6.51
CA LEU A 50 -10.71 -4.08 7.39
C LEU A 50 -11.52 -4.09 8.69
N ALA A 51 -12.21 -5.17 8.96
CA ALA A 51 -12.81 -5.42 10.27
C ALA A 51 -11.85 -6.25 11.13
N GLY A 52 -11.79 -6.01 12.43
CA GLY A 52 -11.02 -6.79 13.38
C GLY A 52 -9.53 -6.90 13.06
N GLY A 53 -8.94 -5.84 12.47
CA GLY A 53 -7.55 -5.86 12.06
C GLY A 53 -6.60 -6.18 13.20
N GLU A 54 -5.56 -6.97 12.93
CA GLU A 54 -4.48 -7.28 13.85
C GLU A 54 -3.32 -6.30 13.66
N GLN A 55 -2.73 -5.85 14.76
CA GLN A 55 -1.59 -4.95 14.70
C GLN A 55 -0.28 -5.73 14.59
N LEU A 56 0.52 -5.43 13.57
CA LEU A 56 1.92 -5.87 13.56
C LEU A 56 2.62 -5.25 14.78
N PRO A 57 3.24 -6.06 15.67
CA PRO A 57 4.05 -5.51 16.75
C PRO A 57 5.08 -4.53 16.22
N GLN A 58 5.24 -3.39 16.91
CA GLN A 58 6.14 -2.33 16.44
C GLN A 58 7.60 -2.76 16.29
N SER A 59 8.00 -3.81 16.98
CA SER A 59 9.30 -4.48 16.87
C SER A 59 9.14 -5.95 17.12
N GLY A 60 9.87 -6.74 16.37
CA GLY A 60 10.06 -8.18 16.57
C GLY A 60 11.53 -8.56 16.47
N PRO A 61 11.87 -9.83 16.60
CA PRO A 61 13.26 -10.29 16.56
C PRO A 61 13.94 -10.01 15.21
N THR A 62 13.17 -9.94 14.13
CA THR A 62 13.66 -9.76 12.77
C THR A 62 12.94 -8.66 11.98
N TRP A 63 12.18 -7.79 12.63
CA TRP A 63 11.56 -6.63 11.95
C TRP A 63 11.42 -5.42 12.87
N GLN A 64 11.31 -4.25 12.25
CA GLN A 64 10.80 -3.04 12.87
C GLN A 64 9.79 -2.34 11.94
N ALA A 65 8.63 -1.99 12.51
CA ALA A 65 7.66 -1.13 11.84
C ALA A 65 8.18 0.32 11.80
N MET A 66 8.05 0.98 10.65
CA MET A 66 8.50 2.34 10.39
C MET A 66 7.32 3.32 10.31
N ARG A 67 7.55 4.62 10.52
CA ARG A 67 6.48 5.64 10.42
C ARG A 67 5.32 5.40 11.40
N LEU A 68 5.63 5.12 12.66
CA LEU A 68 4.66 4.74 13.69
C LEU A 68 3.54 5.77 13.88
N SER A 69 3.84 7.07 13.66
CA SER A 69 2.87 8.16 13.76
C SER A 69 1.69 8.03 12.78
N ARG A 70 1.86 7.29 11.68
CA ARG A 70 0.80 7.04 10.71
C ARG A 70 -0.28 6.11 11.23
N ASN A 71 0.06 5.22 12.17
CA ASN A 71 -0.81 4.14 12.67
C ASN A 71 -1.33 3.22 11.55
N HIS A 72 -0.46 2.88 10.57
CA HIS A 72 -0.79 2.06 9.41
C HIS A 72 -0.22 0.64 9.50
N HIS A 73 -0.13 0.08 10.70
CA HIS A 73 0.45 -1.26 10.95
C HIS A 73 -0.63 -2.31 11.27
N TRP A 74 -1.85 -2.13 10.71
CA TRP A 74 -2.97 -3.03 10.91
C TRP A 74 -3.17 -3.90 9.68
N GLY A 75 -3.29 -5.21 9.88
CA GLY A 75 -3.41 -6.15 8.77
C GLY A 75 -4.40 -7.27 9.05
N ASN A 76 -4.64 -8.07 8.02
CA ASN A 76 -5.19 -9.40 8.19
C ASN A 76 -4.11 -10.29 8.84
N PRO A 77 -4.46 -11.24 9.73
CA PRO A 77 -3.49 -12.18 10.32
C PRO A 77 -2.55 -12.81 9.29
N ALA A 78 -3.07 -13.20 8.11
CA ALA A 78 -2.23 -13.74 7.04
C ALA A 78 -1.13 -12.78 6.56
N THR A 79 -1.37 -11.46 6.66
CA THR A 79 -0.36 -10.43 6.30
C THR A 79 0.68 -10.30 7.40
N ILE A 80 0.26 -10.36 8.67
CA ILE A 80 1.17 -10.32 9.81
C ILE A 80 2.09 -11.55 9.78
N ASP A 81 1.52 -12.76 9.65
CA ASP A 81 2.28 -14.01 9.52
C ASP A 81 3.26 -13.97 8.33
N PHE A 82 2.82 -13.43 7.19
CA PHE A 82 3.68 -13.29 6.01
C PHE A 82 4.89 -12.38 6.28
N ILE A 83 4.67 -11.23 6.92
CA ILE A 83 5.76 -10.29 7.26
C ILE A 83 6.75 -10.94 8.21
N GLU A 84 6.27 -11.64 9.23
CA GLU A 84 7.12 -12.35 10.18
C GLU A 84 7.95 -13.44 9.52
N ASP A 85 7.32 -14.28 8.66
CA ASP A 85 8.00 -15.34 7.93
C ASP A 85 9.07 -14.76 6.99
N LEU A 86 8.73 -13.74 6.21
CA LEU A 86 9.66 -13.09 5.29
C LEU A 86 10.81 -12.42 6.03
N SER A 87 10.55 -11.82 7.20
CA SER A 87 11.59 -11.17 8.00
C SER A 87 12.60 -12.19 8.54
N ARG A 88 12.13 -13.38 8.93
CA ARG A 88 13.02 -14.50 9.30
C ARG A 88 13.82 -15.00 8.11
N ALA A 89 13.18 -15.16 6.94
CA ALA A 89 13.88 -15.57 5.71
C ALA A 89 14.97 -14.58 5.29
N ALA A 90 14.76 -13.27 5.51
CA ALA A 90 15.72 -12.22 5.18
C ALA A 90 17.08 -12.43 5.89
N THR A 91 17.11 -13.04 7.08
CA THR A 91 18.35 -13.31 7.79
C THR A 91 19.23 -14.33 7.06
N GLY A 92 18.63 -15.27 6.34
CA GLY A 92 19.33 -16.23 5.49
C GLY A 92 19.96 -15.61 4.25
N PHE A 93 19.56 -14.39 3.89
CA PHE A 93 20.12 -13.63 2.76
C PHE A 93 21.13 -12.55 3.19
N GLY A 94 21.54 -12.57 4.45
CA GLY A 94 22.53 -11.64 5.02
C GLY A 94 21.95 -10.33 5.53
N TRP A 95 20.63 -10.17 5.59
CA TRP A 95 19.97 -9.02 6.23
C TRP A 95 19.75 -9.29 7.73
N ARG A 96 19.61 -8.24 8.52
CA ARG A 96 19.25 -8.39 9.95
C ARG A 96 17.76 -8.68 10.15
N GLY A 97 16.97 -8.54 9.09
CA GLY A 97 15.53 -8.61 9.09
C GLY A 97 14.94 -7.55 8.15
N LEU A 98 13.78 -6.98 8.48
CA LEU A 98 13.06 -6.05 7.61
C LEU A 98 12.67 -4.74 8.33
N TYR A 99 12.68 -3.64 7.56
CA TYR A 99 11.90 -2.46 7.88
C TYR A 99 10.56 -2.55 7.16
N VAL A 100 9.47 -2.45 7.94
CA VAL A 100 8.10 -2.59 7.45
C VAL A 100 7.43 -1.22 7.43
N GLY A 101 6.96 -0.80 6.28
CA GLY A 101 6.19 0.42 6.06
C GLY A 101 4.71 0.26 6.35
N ASP A 102 3.87 0.85 5.50
CA ASP A 102 2.43 0.85 5.69
C ASP A 102 1.80 -0.53 5.33
N ILE A 103 0.82 -0.96 6.13
CA ILE A 103 -0.06 -2.11 5.87
C ILE A 103 -1.47 -1.57 5.59
N ALA A 104 -2.19 -1.17 6.62
CA ALA A 104 -3.48 -0.48 6.53
C ALA A 104 -3.74 0.35 7.79
N GLN A 105 -4.75 1.22 7.74
CA GLN A 105 -5.34 1.86 8.92
C GLN A 105 -6.06 0.82 9.78
N ALA A 106 -6.34 1.15 11.05
CA ALA A 106 -6.97 0.24 12.01
C ALA A 106 -8.29 -0.39 11.51
N ARG A 107 -9.03 0.32 10.69
CA ARG A 107 -10.26 -0.17 10.03
C ARG A 107 -10.13 -0.24 8.51
N GLY A 108 -8.91 -0.19 7.98
CA GLY A 108 -8.67 -0.14 6.53
C GLY A 108 -9.24 1.12 5.89
N GLY A 109 -9.87 0.96 4.72
CA GLY A 109 -10.40 2.08 3.93
C GLY A 109 -9.31 2.89 3.22
N PRO A 110 -9.68 3.88 2.40
CA PRO A 110 -8.73 4.67 1.62
C PRO A 110 -7.69 5.39 2.48
N VAL A 111 -6.43 5.29 2.10
CA VAL A 111 -5.26 5.83 2.79
C VAL A 111 -4.65 6.96 1.97
N LYS A 112 -4.23 8.05 2.63
CA LYS A 112 -3.56 9.17 1.97
C LYS A 112 -2.23 8.70 1.35
N GLY A 113 -2.03 9.01 0.08
CA GLY A 113 -0.80 8.67 -0.63
C GLY A 113 -0.77 7.27 -1.24
N HIS A 114 -1.80 6.45 -1.01
CA HIS A 114 -1.89 5.09 -1.54
C HIS A 114 -3.16 4.88 -2.35
N ALA A 115 -3.07 4.13 -3.45
CA ALA A 115 -4.24 3.69 -4.23
C ALA A 115 -4.90 2.43 -3.63
N SER A 116 -4.22 1.73 -2.74
CA SER A 116 -4.63 0.48 -2.09
C SER A 116 -4.41 0.54 -0.57
N HIS A 117 -3.99 -0.53 0.09
CA HIS A 117 -3.85 -0.62 1.55
C HIS A 117 -5.17 -0.49 2.32
N GLN A 118 -6.27 -0.91 1.69
CA GLN A 118 -7.61 -0.70 2.28
C GLN A 118 -8.15 -1.91 3.02
N THR A 119 -7.63 -3.10 2.75
CA THR A 119 -8.18 -4.37 3.27
C THR A 119 -7.27 -5.11 4.25
N GLY A 120 -6.08 -4.56 4.54
CA GLY A 120 -5.08 -5.21 5.38
C GLY A 120 -4.37 -6.39 4.72
N LEU A 121 -4.46 -6.52 3.39
CA LEU A 121 -3.78 -7.55 2.58
C LEU A 121 -2.63 -6.98 1.75
N ASP A 122 -2.30 -5.72 1.92
CA ASP A 122 -1.14 -5.05 1.31
C ASP A 122 -0.09 -4.75 2.39
N ALA A 123 1.19 -4.82 2.04
CA ALA A 123 2.28 -4.43 2.91
C ALA A 123 3.42 -3.80 2.11
N ASP A 124 3.92 -2.64 2.54
CA ASP A 124 5.12 -2.02 2.01
C ASP A 124 6.34 -2.52 2.79
N ILE A 125 7.19 -3.28 2.14
CA ILE A 125 8.44 -3.79 2.71
C ILE A 125 9.60 -2.99 2.11
N TRP A 126 10.34 -2.28 2.94
CA TRP A 126 11.49 -1.52 2.47
C TRP A 126 12.56 -2.46 1.93
N ILE A 127 13.10 -2.15 0.76
CA ILE A 127 14.24 -2.86 0.20
C ILE A 127 15.57 -2.22 0.64
N THR A 128 15.56 -1.63 1.82
CA THR A 128 16.73 -1.10 2.53
C THR A 128 17.15 -2.12 3.59
N PRO A 129 18.32 -2.76 3.47
CA PRO A 129 18.81 -3.67 4.51
C PRO A 129 18.90 -2.96 5.85
N PRO A 130 18.25 -3.46 6.92
CA PRO A 130 18.35 -2.84 8.23
C PRO A 130 19.79 -2.84 8.75
N SER A 131 20.32 -1.67 9.08
CA SER A 131 21.61 -1.57 9.79
C SER A 131 21.50 -2.10 11.22
N ARG A 132 20.34 -1.93 11.85
CA ARG A 132 19.97 -2.44 13.19
C ARG A 132 18.45 -2.51 13.34
N LEU A 133 17.95 -3.23 14.33
CA LEU A 133 16.52 -3.41 14.61
C LEU A 133 16.10 -2.87 15.99
N ASP A 134 16.84 -1.90 16.50
CA ASP A 134 16.59 -1.21 17.77
C ASP A 134 16.47 0.30 17.60
N LEU A 135 16.02 0.74 16.42
CA LEU A 135 15.74 2.16 16.18
C LEU A 135 14.70 2.68 17.16
N SER A 136 14.99 3.84 17.77
CA SER A 136 14.01 4.55 18.59
C SER A 136 12.82 5.04 17.76
N VAL A 137 11.70 5.36 18.41
CA VAL A 137 10.50 5.91 17.75
C VAL A 137 10.85 7.09 16.85
N GLY A 138 11.67 8.03 17.37
CA GLY A 138 12.06 9.21 16.59
C GLY A 138 12.94 8.89 15.38
N GLU A 139 13.77 7.85 15.44
CA GLU A 139 14.58 7.40 14.30
C GLU A 139 13.71 6.76 13.22
N ARG A 140 12.72 5.93 13.61
CA ARG A 140 11.78 5.31 12.68
C ARG A 140 10.96 6.33 11.90
N GLU A 141 10.74 7.53 12.45
CA GLU A 141 10.09 8.63 11.74
C GLU A 141 11.00 9.32 10.73
N ARG A 142 12.32 9.32 10.95
CA ARG A 142 13.28 10.11 10.15
C ARG A 142 14.10 9.33 9.15
N VAL A 143 14.45 8.07 9.47
CA VAL A 143 15.22 7.22 8.55
C VAL A 143 14.45 7.06 7.23
N GLY A 144 15.08 7.34 6.10
CA GLY A 144 14.53 7.15 4.76
C GLY A 144 14.81 5.77 4.22
N ALA A 145 13.89 5.24 3.43
CA ALA A 145 14.18 4.10 2.59
C ALA A 145 15.14 4.50 1.47
N ILE A 146 15.99 3.58 1.04
CA ILE A 146 17.05 3.83 0.06
C ILE A 146 16.61 3.31 -1.29
N SER A 147 16.54 4.20 -2.28
CA SER A 147 16.21 3.82 -3.65
C SER A 147 17.31 2.97 -4.29
N VAL A 148 16.88 1.91 -4.98
CA VAL A 148 17.74 1.10 -5.84
C VAL A 148 17.67 1.50 -7.31
N LEU A 149 16.94 2.58 -7.64
CA LEU A 149 16.79 3.08 -9.00
C LEU A 149 17.98 3.99 -9.38
N ALA A 150 18.59 3.76 -10.54
CA ALA A 150 19.60 4.64 -11.09
C ALA A 150 18.99 5.94 -11.64
N ALA A 151 19.80 6.99 -11.78
CA ALA A 151 19.35 8.30 -12.23
C ALA A 151 18.73 8.29 -13.66
N ASP A 152 19.13 7.34 -14.50
CA ASP A 152 18.59 7.16 -15.85
C ASP A 152 17.19 6.53 -15.87
N GLN A 153 16.69 6.08 -14.72
CA GLN A 153 15.41 5.38 -14.52
C GLN A 153 15.25 4.08 -15.32
N ARG A 154 16.34 3.55 -15.87
CA ARG A 154 16.36 2.35 -16.71
C ARG A 154 17.08 1.17 -16.08
N HIS A 155 17.93 1.44 -15.10
CA HIS A 155 18.78 0.44 -14.45
C HIS A 155 18.66 0.51 -12.94
N VAL A 156 19.05 -0.56 -12.27
CA VAL A 156 19.28 -0.54 -10.83
C VAL A 156 20.63 0.14 -10.56
N ASN A 157 20.77 0.78 -9.40
CA ASN A 157 22.00 1.47 -8.99
C ASN A 157 22.87 0.56 -8.11
N ALA A 158 23.98 1.11 -7.57
CA ALA A 158 24.95 0.38 -6.75
C ALA A 158 24.38 -0.13 -5.40
N ASN A 159 23.19 0.31 -4.98
CA ASN A 159 22.52 -0.20 -3.77
C ASN A 159 21.89 -1.57 -4.01
N TRP A 160 21.63 -1.94 -5.27
CA TRP A 160 21.09 -3.25 -5.62
C TRP A 160 22.12 -4.36 -5.41
N THR A 161 21.71 -5.43 -4.72
CA THR A 161 22.60 -6.58 -4.43
C THR A 161 21.85 -7.90 -4.67
N PRO A 162 22.55 -9.04 -4.75
CA PRO A 162 21.91 -10.36 -4.82
C PRO A 162 20.98 -10.66 -3.66
N SER A 163 21.22 -10.10 -2.46
CA SER A 163 20.33 -10.26 -1.30
C SER A 163 18.97 -9.62 -1.52
N HIS A 164 18.89 -8.51 -2.27
CA HIS A 164 17.62 -7.91 -2.69
C HIS A 164 16.83 -8.85 -3.61
N ALA A 165 17.51 -9.45 -4.58
CA ALA A 165 16.89 -10.41 -5.49
C ALA A 165 16.36 -11.63 -4.72
N ALA A 166 17.15 -12.19 -3.81
CA ALA A 166 16.75 -13.33 -2.99
C ALA A 166 15.53 -13.02 -2.09
N LEU A 167 15.48 -11.82 -1.49
CA LEU A 167 14.34 -11.38 -0.68
C LEU A 167 13.05 -11.28 -1.50
N ILE A 168 13.12 -10.64 -2.68
CA ILE A 168 11.96 -10.46 -3.54
C ILE A 168 11.49 -11.80 -4.11
N GLU A 169 12.42 -12.68 -4.48
CA GLU A 169 12.10 -14.04 -4.92
C GLU A 169 11.42 -14.83 -3.81
N ALA A 170 11.93 -14.81 -2.56
CA ALA A 170 11.32 -15.46 -1.42
C ALA A 170 9.88 -14.95 -1.19
N ALA A 171 9.67 -13.65 -1.24
CA ALA A 171 8.34 -13.06 -1.14
C ALA A 171 7.42 -13.53 -2.29
N ALA A 172 7.91 -13.55 -3.54
CA ALA A 172 7.11 -13.96 -4.69
C ALA A 172 6.77 -15.47 -4.69
N ARG A 173 7.64 -16.30 -4.11
CA ARG A 173 7.40 -17.75 -3.99
C ARG A 173 6.39 -18.09 -2.90
N ASP A 174 6.13 -17.19 -1.95
CA ASP A 174 5.12 -17.43 -0.93
C ASP A 174 3.73 -17.64 -1.57
N PRO A 175 3.02 -18.74 -1.23
CA PRO A 175 1.72 -19.05 -1.82
C PRO A 175 0.63 -18.05 -1.47
N ARG A 176 0.76 -17.32 -0.35
CA ARG A 176 -0.15 -16.26 0.07
C ARG A 176 -0.07 -15.04 -0.84
N VAL A 177 1.10 -14.78 -1.45
CA VAL A 177 1.33 -13.61 -2.29
C VAL A 177 0.63 -13.75 -3.64
N GLU A 178 -0.20 -12.74 -3.95
CA GLU A 178 -0.86 -12.58 -5.25
C GLU A 178 0.08 -11.90 -6.24
N ARG A 179 0.63 -10.73 -5.85
CA ARG A 179 1.56 -9.94 -6.67
C ARG A 179 2.45 -9.03 -5.82
N ILE A 180 3.52 -8.56 -6.43
CA ILE A 180 4.44 -7.59 -5.86
C ILE A 180 4.61 -6.45 -6.86
N PHE A 181 4.36 -5.21 -6.44
CA PHE A 181 4.65 -4.04 -7.25
C PHE A 181 6.03 -3.50 -6.89
N ILE A 182 6.83 -3.23 -7.91
CA ILE A 182 8.18 -2.70 -7.76
C ILE A 182 8.58 -1.96 -9.05
N THR A 183 9.61 -1.12 -8.99
CA THR A 183 10.10 -0.41 -10.18
C THR A 183 10.58 -1.36 -11.29
N ALA A 184 10.35 -0.99 -12.54
CA ALA A 184 10.67 -1.83 -13.70
C ALA A 184 12.14 -2.24 -13.82
N PRO A 185 13.16 -1.40 -13.52
CA PRO A 185 14.54 -1.81 -13.51
C PRO A 185 14.85 -2.99 -12.60
N VAL A 186 14.21 -3.05 -11.43
CA VAL A 186 14.33 -4.22 -10.52
C VAL A 186 13.75 -5.46 -11.17
N LYS A 187 12.55 -5.34 -11.79
CA LYS A 187 11.96 -6.47 -12.53
C LYS A 187 12.88 -6.99 -13.62
N LEU A 188 13.51 -6.10 -14.39
CA LEU A 188 14.44 -6.47 -15.46
C LEU A 188 15.69 -7.14 -14.90
N ALA A 189 16.26 -6.64 -13.80
CA ALA A 189 17.39 -7.29 -13.13
C ALA A 189 17.04 -8.71 -12.69
N LEU A 190 15.87 -8.90 -12.05
CA LEU A 190 15.37 -10.23 -11.68
C LEU A 190 15.17 -11.15 -12.89
N CYS A 191 14.70 -10.62 -14.02
CA CYS A 191 14.53 -11.38 -15.26
C CYS A 191 15.87 -11.85 -15.86
N ALA A 192 16.92 -11.02 -15.74
CA ALA A 192 18.25 -11.36 -16.23
C ALA A 192 18.91 -12.47 -15.41
N ASP A 193 18.68 -12.49 -14.10
CA ASP A 193 19.33 -13.41 -13.16
C ASP A 193 18.55 -14.73 -12.98
N ALA A 194 17.24 -14.76 -13.29
CA ALA A 194 16.40 -15.91 -13.05
C ALA A 194 16.72 -17.08 -14.00
N LYS A 195 16.85 -18.28 -13.44
CA LYS A 195 16.95 -19.50 -14.23
C LYS A 195 15.63 -19.75 -14.96
N ARG A 196 15.63 -19.91 -16.28
CA ARG A 196 14.42 -20.11 -17.09
C ARG A 196 13.57 -21.29 -16.64
N SER A 197 14.18 -22.37 -16.14
CA SER A 197 13.49 -23.56 -15.64
C SER A 197 12.69 -23.33 -14.35
N ASP A 198 12.93 -22.22 -13.65
CA ASP A 198 12.35 -21.90 -12.34
C ASP A 198 11.93 -20.43 -12.23
N ALA A 199 11.42 -19.86 -13.31
CA ALA A 199 11.08 -18.43 -13.40
C ALA A 199 9.60 -18.13 -13.19
N ALA A 200 8.77 -19.11 -12.79
CA ALA A 200 7.32 -18.94 -12.66
C ALA A 200 6.92 -17.86 -11.64
N TRP A 201 7.73 -17.64 -10.60
CA TRP A 201 7.52 -16.61 -9.58
C TRP A 201 7.62 -15.20 -10.14
N LEU A 202 8.40 -14.98 -11.21
CA LEU A 202 8.55 -13.66 -11.85
C LEU A 202 7.21 -13.09 -12.30
N ARG A 203 6.24 -13.94 -12.66
CA ARG A 203 4.89 -13.50 -13.05
C ARG A 203 4.24 -12.60 -12.01
N LYS A 204 4.49 -12.85 -10.72
CA LYS A 204 3.94 -12.06 -9.63
C LYS A 204 4.60 -10.67 -9.48
N ILE A 205 5.79 -10.47 -10.02
CA ILE A 205 6.51 -9.19 -9.95
C ILE A 205 5.98 -8.27 -11.06
N ARG A 206 5.34 -7.16 -10.64
CA ARG A 206 4.66 -6.25 -11.57
C ARG A 206 5.29 -4.86 -11.49
N PRO A 207 5.83 -4.33 -12.61
CA PRO A 207 6.30 -2.95 -12.65
C PRO A 207 5.21 -1.97 -12.25
N TRP A 208 5.59 -1.01 -11.40
CA TRP A 208 4.71 0.11 -11.05
C TRP A 208 5.54 1.35 -10.70
N TRP A 209 4.95 2.55 -10.88
CA TRP A 209 5.61 3.80 -10.54
C TRP A 209 5.85 3.92 -9.03
N ASP A 210 6.82 4.74 -8.64
CA ASP A 210 7.11 5.14 -7.24
C ASP A 210 7.54 4.01 -6.27
N HIS A 211 7.78 2.78 -6.77
CA HIS A 211 8.23 1.63 -5.95
C HIS A 211 9.74 1.41 -6.13
N THR A 212 10.54 2.45 -5.79
CA THR A 212 12.00 2.47 -6.04
C THR A 212 12.83 2.09 -4.81
N ASP A 213 12.25 2.16 -3.62
CA ASP A 213 12.90 1.97 -2.31
C ASP A 213 12.16 0.95 -1.43
N HIS A 214 11.01 0.48 -1.87
CA HIS A 214 10.23 -0.58 -1.23
C HIS A 214 9.56 -1.48 -2.29
N MET A 215 9.22 -2.68 -1.90
CA MET A 215 8.29 -3.54 -2.63
C MET A 215 6.93 -3.46 -1.94
N HIS A 216 5.87 -3.24 -2.73
CA HIS A 216 4.50 -3.34 -2.28
C HIS A 216 4.00 -4.76 -2.53
N VAL A 217 3.82 -5.53 -1.47
CA VAL A 217 3.35 -6.91 -1.54
C VAL A 217 1.84 -6.93 -1.32
N ARG A 218 1.13 -7.62 -2.22
CA ARG A 218 -0.30 -7.90 -2.08
C ARG A 218 -0.53 -9.39 -1.88
N LEU A 219 -1.27 -9.71 -0.84
CA LEU A 219 -1.71 -11.07 -0.56
C LEU A 219 -3.05 -11.36 -1.22
N LYS A 220 -3.29 -12.64 -1.48
CA LYS A 220 -4.60 -13.17 -1.90
C LYS A 220 -5.60 -13.06 -0.76
N CYS A 221 -6.86 -12.99 -1.10
CA CYS A 221 -7.91 -13.19 -0.12
C CYS A 221 -7.71 -14.51 0.63
N PRO A 222 -7.80 -14.52 1.97
CA PRO A 222 -7.80 -15.75 2.73
C PRO A 222 -8.91 -16.68 2.24
N ARG A 223 -8.62 -17.98 2.20
CA ARG A 223 -9.58 -18.99 1.71
C ARG A 223 -10.89 -18.91 2.51
N GLY A 224 -12.01 -18.75 1.82
CA GLY A 224 -13.33 -18.68 2.42
C GLY A 224 -13.64 -17.34 3.12
N ALA A 225 -12.80 -16.30 2.92
CA ALA A 225 -13.05 -14.98 3.49
C ALA A 225 -14.31 -14.34 2.87
N PRO A 226 -15.36 -14.07 3.63
CA PRO A 226 -16.59 -13.49 3.09
C PRO A 226 -16.36 -12.04 2.67
N GLY A 227 -16.76 -11.72 1.43
CA GLY A 227 -16.71 -10.34 0.92
C GLY A 227 -15.32 -9.84 0.50
N CYS A 228 -14.25 -10.64 0.63
CA CYS A 228 -12.94 -10.32 0.08
C CYS A 228 -12.92 -10.56 -1.43
N VAL A 229 -12.28 -9.67 -2.18
CA VAL A 229 -12.24 -9.72 -3.65
C VAL A 229 -10.79 -9.62 -4.11
N ASP A 230 -10.27 -10.70 -4.69
CA ASP A 230 -8.97 -10.72 -5.34
C ASP A 230 -8.95 -9.80 -6.56
N GLN A 231 -7.78 -9.32 -6.90
CA GLN A 231 -7.60 -8.54 -8.11
C GLN A 231 -7.72 -9.45 -9.35
N THR A 232 -8.03 -8.86 -10.51
CA THR A 232 -8.04 -9.57 -11.80
C THR A 232 -6.77 -10.42 -11.96
N PRO A 233 -6.90 -11.69 -12.39
CA PRO A 233 -5.75 -12.60 -12.54
C PRO A 233 -4.63 -12.00 -13.38
N ILE A 234 -3.38 -12.26 -12.98
CA ILE A 234 -2.21 -11.83 -13.72
C ILE A 234 -2.15 -12.59 -15.05
N PRO A 235 -1.87 -11.92 -16.20
CA PRO A 235 -1.68 -12.60 -17.49
C PRO A 235 -0.63 -13.72 -17.41
N PRO A 236 -0.71 -14.74 -18.28
CA PRO A 236 0.29 -15.80 -18.33
C PRO A 236 1.67 -15.27 -18.73
N GLY A 237 2.72 -16.08 -18.49
CA GLY A 237 4.12 -15.71 -18.78
C GLY A 237 4.83 -15.09 -17.59
N ASP A 238 6.10 -14.76 -17.75
CA ASP A 238 6.96 -14.19 -16.71
C ASP A 238 6.82 -12.66 -16.55
N GLY A 239 6.23 -11.99 -17.56
CA GLY A 239 6.07 -10.53 -17.59
C GLY A 239 7.36 -9.74 -17.80
N CYS A 240 8.47 -10.41 -18.23
CA CYS A 240 9.74 -9.74 -18.47
C CYS A 240 9.68 -8.82 -19.69
N ALA A 241 9.03 -9.24 -20.77
CA ALA A 241 8.84 -8.43 -21.96
C ALA A 241 8.01 -7.17 -21.66
N ASP A 242 6.97 -7.28 -20.82
CA ASP A 242 6.16 -6.13 -20.40
C ASP A 242 7.00 -5.08 -19.65
N ALA A 243 7.99 -5.51 -18.87
CA ALA A 243 8.84 -4.61 -18.10
C ALA A 243 9.72 -3.70 -19.00
N VAL A 244 10.06 -4.13 -20.21
CA VAL A 244 10.83 -3.33 -21.17
C VAL A 244 10.08 -2.07 -21.56
N TRP A 245 8.77 -2.14 -21.76
CA TRP A 245 7.95 -0.98 -22.08
C TRP A 245 8.08 0.15 -21.04
N TRP A 246 8.19 -0.20 -19.76
CA TRP A 246 8.30 0.75 -18.66
C TRP A 246 9.60 1.56 -18.65
N VAL A 247 10.69 0.97 -19.14
CA VAL A 247 12.01 1.63 -19.21
C VAL A 247 12.32 2.24 -20.58
N THR A 248 11.41 2.07 -21.55
CA THR A 248 11.55 2.61 -22.90
C THR A 248 10.42 3.58 -23.23
N GLU A 249 9.23 3.06 -23.51
CA GLU A 249 8.09 3.85 -23.99
C GLU A 249 7.49 4.72 -22.89
N ALA A 250 7.33 4.17 -21.68
CA ALA A 250 6.70 4.89 -20.58
C ALA A 250 7.53 6.07 -20.06
N LEU A 251 8.84 6.10 -20.33
CA LEU A 251 9.74 7.23 -19.99
C LEU A 251 9.77 8.32 -21.07
N LYS A 252 9.15 8.09 -22.22
CA LYS A 252 9.07 9.13 -23.27
C LYS A 252 8.13 10.26 -22.82
N PRO A 253 8.47 11.51 -23.14
CA PRO A 253 7.54 12.61 -22.89
C PRO A 253 6.20 12.34 -23.61
N PRO A 254 5.07 12.70 -23.01
CA PRO A 254 3.79 12.58 -23.69
C PRO A 254 3.80 13.43 -24.96
N PRO A 255 3.06 13.04 -26.01
CA PRO A 255 2.90 13.85 -27.21
C PRO A 255 2.43 15.27 -26.84
N PRO A 256 2.85 16.33 -27.58
CA PRO A 256 2.49 17.71 -27.27
C PRO A 256 0.99 17.96 -27.11
N ASN A 257 0.17 17.20 -27.83
CA ASN A 257 -1.29 17.29 -27.80
C ASN A 257 -1.96 16.17 -26.99
N ALA A 258 -1.23 15.47 -26.12
CA ALA A 258 -1.82 14.43 -25.29
C ALA A 258 -2.91 15.03 -24.38
N PRO A 259 -4.10 14.42 -24.30
CA PRO A 259 -5.14 14.88 -23.41
C PRO A 259 -4.65 14.80 -21.95
N LYS A 260 -4.87 15.88 -21.19
CA LYS A 260 -4.52 15.88 -19.75
C LYS A 260 -5.30 14.78 -19.04
N PRO A 261 -4.67 14.06 -18.11
CA PRO A 261 -5.37 13.08 -17.29
C PRO A 261 -6.59 13.73 -16.61
N LYS A 262 -7.73 13.07 -16.66
CA LYS A 262 -8.92 13.53 -15.94
C LYS A 262 -8.67 13.41 -14.44
N PRO A 263 -9.03 14.43 -13.63
CA PRO A 263 -8.95 14.35 -12.19
C PRO A 263 -9.74 13.14 -11.68
N VAL A 264 -9.11 12.31 -10.85
CA VAL A 264 -9.79 11.18 -10.20
C VAL A 264 -10.60 11.73 -9.02
N ARG A 265 -11.91 11.51 -9.04
CA ARG A 265 -12.77 11.89 -7.93
C ARG A 265 -12.40 11.08 -6.68
N PRO A 266 -12.24 11.72 -5.52
CA PRO A 266 -12.04 11.00 -4.27
C PRO A 266 -13.20 10.04 -3.97
N LEU A 267 -12.90 8.87 -3.42
CA LEU A 267 -13.91 7.88 -3.03
C LEU A 267 -14.79 8.46 -1.91
N ARG A 268 -16.09 8.21 -2.02
CA ARG A 268 -17.09 8.41 -0.97
C ARG A 268 -17.38 7.08 -0.29
N LEU A 269 -17.99 7.11 0.88
CA LEU A 269 -18.36 5.88 1.61
C LEU A 269 -19.25 4.96 0.76
N ALA A 270 -20.15 5.53 -0.04
CA ALA A 270 -21.03 4.78 -0.95
C ALA A 270 -20.30 4.09 -2.12
N ASP A 271 -19.04 4.44 -2.39
CA ASP A 271 -18.22 3.78 -3.41
C ASP A 271 -17.52 2.50 -2.89
N LEU A 272 -17.58 2.27 -1.58
CA LEU A 272 -17.04 1.09 -0.91
C LEU A 272 -18.15 0.02 -0.72
N PRO A 273 -17.77 -1.25 -0.45
CA PRO A 273 -18.75 -2.26 -0.06
C PRO A 273 -19.64 -1.80 1.09
N ALA A 274 -20.92 -2.14 1.06
CA ALA A 274 -21.89 -1.70 2.07
C ALA A 274 -21.48 -2.05 3.52
N GLN A 275 -20.80 -3.19 3.71
CA GLN A 275 -20.27 -3.64 5.00
C GLN A 275 -19.26 -2.65 5.60
N CYS A 276 -18.54 -1.86 4.76
CA CYS A 276 -17.58 -0.88 5.24
C CYS A 276 -18.23 0.26 6.04
N THR A 277 -19.50 0.53 5.83
CA THR A 277 -20.26 1.48 6.69
C THR A 277 -20.36 0.95 8.11
N ALA A 278 -20.69 -0.32 8.30
CA ALA A 278 -20.75 -0.94 9.63
C ALA A 278 -19.37 -0.99 10.30
N VAL A 279 -18.31 -1.32 9.53
CA VAL A 279 -16.91 -1.30 10.02
C VAL A 279 -16.52 0.09 10.51
N LEU A 280 -16.86 1.14 9.75
CA LEU A 280 -16.54 2.51 10.11
C LEU A 280 -17.26 2.95 11.40
N GLN A 281 -18.53 2.56 11.56
CA GLN A 281 -19.42 2.98 12.66
C GLN A 281 -19.34 2.11 13.92
N ALA A 282 -18.66 0.97 13.86
CA ALA A 282 -18.48 0.08 15.02
C ALA A 282 -17.84 0.85 16.19
N ARG A 283 -18.31 0.55 17.42
CA ARG A 283 -17.78 1.15 18.67
C ARG A 283 -16.59 0.37 19.19
#